data_23f38278dbcd37474440fd61d4cd89ed
#
_entry.id   23f38278dbcd37474440fd61d4cd89ed
#
_cell.length_a   1.000
_cell.length_b   1.000
_cell.length_c   1.000
_cell.angle_alpha   90.00
_cell.angle_beta   90.00
_cell.angle_gamma   90.00
#
_symmetry.space_group_name_H-M   'P 1'
#
loop_
_entity.id
_entity.type
_entity.pdbx_description
1 polymer ?
#
loop_
_entity_poly.entity_id
_entity_poly.type
_entity_poly.pdbx_seq_one_letter_code
_entity_poly.pdbx_strand_id
1 'polypeptide(L)'
;SKIPLLHGTLDLANDGIVPGGSKRNLNYANEFVFFSDTLTNTQKLLTCDAQTSGGLLISLPDDKATQFISEYGTNATKIGSIIKKDKFLISVDK
;
A
#
# COMPACT_ATOMS: atom_id res chain seq x y z
N SER A 1 -8.08 -1.90 -0.77
CA SER A 1 -6.74 -1.62 -1.29
C SER A 1 -6.43 -2.50 -2.49
N LYS A 2 -5.84 -1.92 -3.53
CA LYS A 2 -5.44 -2.63 -4.76
C LYS A 2 -3.95 -3.01 -4.76
N ILE A 3 -3.28 -2.88 -3.62
CA ILE A 3 -1.88 -3.27 -3.48
C ILE A 3 -1.76 -4.79 -3.66
N PRO A 4 -1.00 -5.27 -4.65
CA PRO A 4 -0.82 -6.69 -4.86
C PRO A 4 0.00 -7.30 -3.72
N LEU A 5 -0.44 -8.45 -3.24
CA LEU A 5 0.25 -9.21 -2.21
C LEU A 5 0.76 -10.54 -2.79
N LEU A 6 1.91 -11.00 -2.32
CA LEU A 6 2.37 -12.35 -2.61
C LEU A 6 1.41 -13.37 -2.00
N HIS A 7 1.28 -14.53 -2.65
CA HIS A 7 0.46 -15.62 -2.16
C HIS A 7 0.85 -16.02 -0.73
N GLY A 8 -0.14 -16.20 0.15
CA GLY A 8 0.07 -16.57 1.56
C GLY A 8 0.45 -15.43 2.49
N THR A 9 0.82 -14.24 1.99
CA THR A 9 1.23 -13.10 2.84
C THR A 9 0.15 -12.70 3.83
N LEU A 10 -1.10 -12.64 3.39
CA LEU A 10 -2.22 -12.25 4.25
C LEU A 10 -2.48 -13.28 5.36
N ASP A 11 -2.36 -14.57 5.03
CA ASP A 11 -2.58 -15.66 6.00
C ASP A 11 -1.49 -15.64 7.08
N LEU A 12 -0.23 -15.54 6.69
CA LEU A 12 0.89 -15.40 7.63
C LEU A 12 0.73 -14.18 8.54
N ALA A 13 0.32 -13.05 7.98
CA ALA A 13 0.12 -11.84 8.78
C ALA A 13 -1.09 -11.97 9.74
N ASN A 14 -2.16 -12.68 9.36
CA ASN A 14 -3.28 -12.98 10.24
C ASN A 14 -2.87 -13.92 11.39
N ASP A 15 -1.94 -14.83 11.14
CA ASP A 15 -1.33 -15.70 12.15
C ASP A 15 -0.32 -14.96 13.05
N GLY A 16 -0.17 -13.65 12.86
CA GLY A 16 0.72 -12.80 13.68
C GLY A 16 2.18 -12.81 13.23
N ILE A 17 2.50 -13.47 12.12
CA ILE A 17 3.85 -13.51 11.56
C ILE A 17 4.11 -12.21 10.78
N VAL A 18 4.48 -11.16 11.52
CA VAL A 18 4.75 -9.82 10.98
C VAL A 18 6.09 -9.32 11.51
N PRO A 19 6.99 -8.81 10.64
CA PRO A 19 8.26 -8.25 11.06
C PRO A 19 8.09 -7.08 12.05
N GLY A 20 8.99 -6.98 13.03
CA GLY A 20 8.97 -5.87 13.99
C GLY A 20 9.14 -4.50 13.33
N GLY A 21 9.82 -4.45 12.16
CA GLY A 21 9.93 -3.27 11.33
C GLY A 21 8.59 -2.74 10.85
N SER A 22 7.70 -3.61 10.37
CA SER A 22 6.35 -3.25 9.89
C SER A 22 5.51 -2.64 11.02
N LYS A 23 5.63 -3.15 12.25
CA LYS A 23 4.94 -2.58 13.42
C LYS A 23 5.45 -1.17 13.76
N ARG A 24 6.77 -0.95 13.71
CA ARG A 24 7.35 0.38 13.93
C ARG A 24 6.96 1.35 12.82
N ASN A 25 6.95 0.90 11.57
CA ASN A 25 6.52 1.70 10.43
C ASN A 25 5.05 2.13 10.56
N LEU A 26 4.16 1.23 10.95
CA LEU A 26 2.75 1.56 11.18
C LEU A 26 2.59 2.61 12.29
N ASN A 27 3.29 2.46 13.41
CA ASN A 27 3.25 3.44 14.50
C ASN A 27 3.69 4.83 14.02
N TYR A 28 4.76 4.91 13.25
CA TYR A 28 5.22 6.17 12.66
C TYR A 28 4.23 6.73 11.64
N ALA A 29 3.69 5.89 10.76
CA ALA A 29 2.77 6.29 9.70
C ALA A 29 1.46 6.88 10.25
N ASN A 30 0.99 6.45 11.41
CA ASN A 30 -0.25 6.94 12.03
C ASN A 30 -0.26 8.46 12.28
N GLU A 31 0.89 9.13 12.30
CA GLU A 31 0.96 10.58 12.49
C GLU A 31 0.51 11.36 11.24
N PHE A 32 0.64 10.79 10.04
CA PHE A 32 0.39 11.49 8.77
C PHE A 32 -0.37 10.69 7.71
N VAL A 33 -0.73 9.44 8.02
CA VAL A 33 -1.54 8.57 7.16
C VAL A 33 -2.92 8.38 7.79
N PHE A 34 -3.95 8.62 7.01
CA PHE A 34 -5.30 8.21 7.38
C PHE A 34 -5.54 6.76 6.92
N PHE A 35 -5.86 5.90 7.85
CA PHE A 35 -6.31 4.53 7.58
C PHE A 35 -7.81 4.44 7.81
N SER A 36 -8.58 4.06 6.79
CA SER A 36 -10.00 3.84 6.91
C SER A 36 -10.33 2.80 7.99
N ASP A 37 -11.43 3.01 8.70
CA ASP A 37 -11.95 2.07 9.71
C ASP A 37 -12.38 0.72 9.11
N THR A 38 -12.54 0.65 7.79
CA THR A 38 -12.84 -0.59 7.07
C THR A 38 -11.63 -1.53 6.93
N LEU A 39 -10.41 -1.02 7.21
CA LEU A 39 -9.19 -1.80 7.16
C LEU A 39 -8.95 -2.54 8.48
N THR A 40 -8.65 -3.83 8.40
CA THR A 40 -8.18 -4.60 9.56
C THR A 40 -6.77 -4.16 9.97
N ASN A 41 -6.38 -4.44 11.21
CA ASN A 41 -5.03 -4.16 11.68
C ASN A 41 -3.96 -4.89 10.84
N THR A 42 -4.23 -6.12 10.42
CA THR A 42 -3.38 -6.89 9.52
C THR A 42 -3.16 -6.17 8.18
N GLN A 43 -4.23 -5.63 7.58
CA GLN A 43 -4.14 -4.88 6.33
C GLN A 43 -3.31 -3.59 6.50
N LYS A 44 -3.48 -2.87 7.62
CA LYS A 44 -2.67 -1.68 7.95
C LYS A 44 -1.18 -2.04 8.11
N LEU A 45 -0.87 -3.15 8.78
CA LEU A 45 0.49 -3.65 8.92
C LEU A 45 1.13 -4.00 7.57
N LEU A 46 0.39 -4.66 6.69
CA LEU A 46 0.89 -5.03 5.36
C LEU A 46 1.18 -3.82 4.46
N THR A 47 0.40 -2.72 4.59
CA THR A 47 0.72 -1.48 3.85
C THR A 47 1.97 -0.78 4.38
N CYS A 48 2.41 -1.10 5.58
CA CYS A 48 3.61 -0.55 6.23
C CYS A 48 4.76 -1.55 6.29
N ASP A 49 4.70 -2.63 5.48
CA ASP A 49 5.71 -3.67 5.53
C ASP A 49 7.11 -3.15 5.19
N ALA A 50 8.11 -3.66 5.93
CA ALA A 50 9.49 -3.27 5.77
C ALA A 50 10.12 -4.04 4.59
N GLN A 51 10.23 -3.39 3.44
CA GLN A 51 10.73 -3.97 2.19
C GLN A 51 12.20 -3.58 1.96
N THR A 52 13.07 -4.56 1.72
CA THR A 52 14.47 -4.29 1.35
C THR A 52 14.58 -3.90 -0.13
N SER A 53 13.82 -4.56 -1.00
CA SER A 53 13.82 -4.33 -2.45
C SER A 53 12.37 -4.35 -2.94
N GLY A 54 11.61 -3.32 -2.56
CA GLY A 54 10.23 -3.15 -2.98
C GLY A 54 10.09 -2.71 -4.42
N GLY A 55 8.85 -2.71 -4.92
CA GLY A 55 8.52 -2.20 -6.23
C GLY A 55 8.64 -0.67 -6.31
N LEU A 56 8.62 -0.15 -7.53
CA LEU A 56 8.59 1.29 -7.78
C LEU A 56 7.17 1.83 -7.60
N LEU A 57 7.06 2.99 -6.95
CA LEU A 57 5.85 3.79 -6.94
C LEU A 57 6.00 4.92 -7.96
N ILE A 58 5.16 4.92 -8.99
CA ILE A 58 5.23 5.86 -10.11
C ILE A 58 3.94 6.67 -10.17
N SER A 59 4.06 7.98 -10.23
CA SER A 59 2.92 8.90 -10.46
C SER A 59 2.90 9.34 -11.91
N LEU A 60 1.77 9.12 -12.59
CA LEU A 60 1.55 9.46 -13.99
C LEU A 60 0.16 10.11 -14.17
N PRO A 61 -0.03 10.95 -15.20
CA PRO A 61 -1.37 11.31 -15.67
C PRO A 61 -2.19 10.06 -16.02
N ASP A 62 -3.52 10.11 -15.88
CA ASP A 62 -4.37 8.92 -16.01
C ASP A 62 -4.27 8.23 -17.39
N ASP A 63 -4.16 8.99 -18.48
CA ASP A 63 -3.95 8.47 -19.82
C ASP A 63 -2.62 7.71 -19.94
N LYS A 64 -1.55 8.26 -19.37
CA LYS A 64 -0.22 7.64 -19.35
C LYS A 64 -0.15 6.45 -18.42
N ALA A 65 -0.84 6.48 -17.28
CA ALA A 65 -0.95 5.34 -16.38
C ALA A 65 -1.65 4.16 -17.07
N THR A 66 -2.71 4.42 -17.83
CA THR A 66 -3.42 3.40 -18.59
C THR A 66 -2.52 2.78 -19.66
N GLN A 67 -1.79 3.60 -20.42
CA GLN A 67 -0.83 3.13 -21.40
C GLN A 67 0.29 2.29 -20.75
N PHE A 68 0.88 2.77 -19.65
CA PHE A 68 1.93 2.09 -18.92
C PHE A 68 1.48 0.68 -18.46
N ILE A 69 0.29 0.59 -17.85
CA ILE A 69 -0.25 -0.72 -17.41
C ILE A 69 -0.50 -1.64 -18.59
N SER A 70 -0.97 -1.12 -19.72
CA SER A 70 -1.16 -1.91 -20.94
C SER A 70 0.14 -2.51 -21.47
N GLU A 71 1.25 -1.77 -21.38
CA GLU A 71 2.57 -2.20 -21.86
C GLU A 71 3.26 -3.17 -20.89
N TYR A 72 3.17 -2.91 -19.56
CA TYR A 72 3.81 -3.74 -18.54
C TYR A 72 2.96 -4.90 -18.03
N GLY A 73 1.67 -4.94 -18.37
CA GLY A 73 0.76 -6.03 -18.04
C GLY A 73 0.65 -6.28 -16.54
N THR A 74 0.78 -7.53 -16.12
CA THR A 74 0.63 -7.98 -14.73
C THR A 74 1.71 -7.44 -13.79
N ASN A 75 2.77 -6.83 -14.29
CA ASN A 75 3.86 -6.25 -13.48
C ASN A 75 3.57 -4.83 -13.01
N ALA A 76 2.45 -4.23 -13.43
CA ALA A 76 2.04 -2.89 -13.04
C ALA A 76 0.59 -2.89 -12.54
N THR A 77 0.34 -2.21 -11.43
CA THR A 77 -0.99 -2.10 -10.82
C THR A 77 -1.27 -0.66 -10.41
N LYS A 78 -2.43 -0.12 -10.80
CA LYS A 78 -2.88 1.19 -10.29
C LYS A 78 -3.40 1.01 -8.86
N ILE A 79 -2.63 1.48 -7.89
CA ILE A 79 -2.94 1.33 -6.46
C ILE A 79 -3.65 2.53 -5.84
N GLY A 80 -3.68 3.67 -6.54
CA GLY A 80 -4.31 4.89 -6.03
C GLY A 80 -4.28 6.04 -7.00
N SER A 81 -4.57 7.23 -6.51
CA SER A 81 -4.53 8.49 -7.28
C SER A 81 -3.95 9.61 -6.42
N ILE A 82 -3.31 10.58 -7.07
CA ILE A 82 -2.86 11.81 -6.43
C ILE A 82 -4.06 12.76 -6.35
N ILE A 83 -4.33 13.26 -5.15
CA ILE A 83 -5.41 14.21 -4.88
C ILE A 83 -4.84 15.50 -4.28
N LYS A 84 -5.66 16.54 -4.20
CA LYS A 84 -5.29 17.77 -3.50
C LYS A 84 -4.98 17.43 -2.04
N LYS A 85 -3.90 18.03 -1.51
CA LYS A 85 -3.50 17.84 -0.10
C LYS A 85 -4.63 18.23 0.85
N ASP A 86 -4.91 17.36 1.80
CA ASP A 86 -5.82 17.54 2.92
C ASP A 86 -5.06 17.40 4.24
N LYS A 87 -5.76 17.12 5.33
CA LYS A 87 -5.19 16.95 6.69
C LYS A 87 -4.07 15.91 6.71
N PHE A 88 -4.25 14.80 6.02
CA PHE A 88 -3.27 13.72 5.94
C PHE A 88 -2.48 13.77 4.64
N LEU A 89 -1.25 13.24 4.66
CA LEU A 89 -0.42 13.13 3.46
C LEU A 89 -0.86 11.98 2.56
N ILE A 90 -1.35 10.91 3.17
CA ILE A 90 -1.80 9.69 2.49
C ILE A 90 -3.12 9.27 3.11
N SER A 91 -4.07 8.80 2.29
CA SER A 91 -5.27 8.12 2.74
C SER A 91 -5.28 6.71 2.19
N VAL A 92 -5.48 5.72 3.06
CA VAL A 92 -5.55 4.30 2.70
C VAL A 92 -6.96 3.79 3.00
N ASP A 93 -7.63 3.29 1.99
CA ASP A 93 -8.95 2.67 2.07
C ASP A 93 -8.96 1.27 1.45
N LYS A 94 -10.11 0.61 1.50
CA LYS A 94 -10.28 -0.77 1.04
C LYS A 94 -10.42 -0.85 -0.49
#